data_3189934f57e681573d3046eceee8e975
#
_entry.id   3189934f57e681573d3046eceee8e975
#
_cell.length_a   1.000
_cell.length_b   1.000
_cell.length_c   1.000
_cell.angle_alpha   90.00
_cell.angle_beta   90.00
_cell.angle_gamma   90.00
#
_symmetry.space_group_name_H-M   'P 1'
#
loop_
_entity.id
_entity.type
_entity.pdbx_description
1 polymer ?
#
loop_
_entity_poly.entity_id
_entity_poly.type
_entity_poly.pdbx_seq_one_letter_code
_entity_poly.pdbx_strand_id
1 'polypeptide(L)'
;MSISVDHAKMVDDVSLRSLLDNITEPAVIAAMDGEILNYNRQFYSKAPKVITKDNIQQILRLTSNVYDTENILEVATIATKRTGLFPVKLKLELDSCGVQKSVPGYISALRYKESGLPAAMLVQLDEHLLKITSRLKEMQEAELNHARKARIASLKATTDELTGLKNRRFLNTFLEYQWHSTKRSSEDAVIVLFDIDHFKKINDVYGHDSGDMALRVFASCLEGEARAADIVGRWGGEEFMVILSNCTENEAVLFLSRAMKKLRESVVKTSREPLRMTASAGYCSLSKALSPKDAIAKADKALYKAKSIGRDQFIKYT
;
A
#
# COMPACT_ATOMS: atom_id res chain seq x y z
N MET A 1 -61.11 -0.68 -14.04
CA MET A 1 -61.75 -0.11 -12.83
C MET A 1 -60.66 0.66 -12.10
N SER A 2 -60.71 1.97 -12.16
CA SER A 2 -59.80 2.87 -11.42
C SER A 2 -60.19 2.80 -9.94
N ILE A 3 -59.36 2.20 -9.14
CA ILE A 3 -59.52 2.23 -7.68
C ILE A 3 -59.14 3.66 -7.26
N SER A 4 -60.15 4.41 -6.79
CA SER A 4 -59.98 5.81 -6.39
C SER A 4 -58.98 5.94 -5.23
N VAL A 5 -58.21 7.00 -5.25
CA VAL A 5 -57.20 7.38 -4.24
C VAL A 5 -57.75 7.42 -2.80
N ASP A 6 -59.10 7.54 -2.65
CA ASP A 6 -59.78 7.55 -1.35
C ASP A 6 -59.72 6.19 -0.60
N HIS A 7 -59.55 5.06 -1.27
CA HIS A 7 -59.41 3.78 -0.58
C HIS A 7 -58.02 3.50 0.02
N ALA A 8 -56.99 4.14 -0.50
CA ALA A 8 -55.65 4.09 0.09
C ALA A 8 -55.56 4.82 1.45
N LYS A 9 -56.38 5.85 1.67
CA LYS A 9 -56.53 6.54 2.95
C LYS A 9 -57.32 5.72 4.01
N MET A 10 -58.02 4.67 3.58
CA MET A 10 -58.79 3.78 4.49
C MET A 10 -58.05 2.53 4.98
N VAL A 11 -56.81 2.30 4.60
CA VAL A 11 -55.92 1.49 5.41
C VAL A 11 -55.68 2.35 6.66
N ASP A 12 -56.36 2.03 7.76
CA ASP A 12 -56.42 2.84 8.97
C ASP A 12 -55.08 3.56 9.22
N ASP A 13 -55.14 4.89 9.28
CA ASP A 13 -53.99 5.74 9.61
C ASP A 13 -53.30 5.27 10.91
N VAL A 14 -54.07 4.65 11.79
CA VAL A 14 -53.67 3.98 13.03
C VAL A 14 -52.79 2.74 12.76
N SER A 15 -53.10 1.95 11.71
CA SER A 15 -52.34 0.71 11.43
C SER A 15 -50.99 0.99 10.77
N LEU A 16 -50.89 1.99 9.89
CA LEU A 16 -49.64 2.43 9.28
C LEU A 16 -48.71 3.10 10.29
N ARG A 17 -49.30 3.89 11.21
CA ARG A 17 -48.53 4.55 12.28
C ARG A 17 -47.98 3.51 13.26
N SER A 18 -48.81 2.57 13.69
CA SER A 18 -48.38 1.45 14.53
C SER A 18 -47.31 0.59 13.92
N LEU A 19 -47.34 0.39 12.60
CA LEU A 19 -46.28 -0.31 11.87
C LEU A 19 -44.96 0.47 11.96
N LEU A 20 -44.97 1.78 11.70
CA LEU A 20 -43.80 2.65 11.74
C LEU A 20 -43.19 2.82 13.13
N ASP A 21 -44.04 2.86 14.17
CA ASP A 21 -43.60 3.00 15.55
C ASP A 21 -42.83 1.75 16.06
N ASN A 22 -43.06 0.59 15.44
CA ASN A 22 -42.32 -0.65 15.70
C ASN A 22 -41.01 -0.76 14.92
N ILE A 23 -40.74 0.13 13.96
CA ILE A 23 -39.51 0.14 13.15
C ILE A 23 -38.48 1.07 13.81
N THR A 24 -37.37 0.49 14.23
CA THR A 24 -36.25 1.24 14.86
C THR A 24 -35.41 2.04 13.89
N GLU A 25 -35.38 1.62 12.62
CA GLU A 25 -34.65 2.30 11.57
C GLU A 25 -35.46 3.44 10.96
N PRO A 26 -34.83 4.48 10.37
CA PRO A 26 -35.54 5.52 9.65
C PRO A 26 -36.41 4.91 8.53
N ALA A 27 -37.72 5.16 8.60
CA ALA A 27 -38.68 4.56 7.68
C ALA A 27 -39.75 5.54 7.23
N VAL A 28 -40.17 5.42 5.96
CA VAL A 28 -41.23 6.18 5.34
C VAL A 28 -42.12 5.25 4.53
N ILE A 29 -43.44 5.50 4.57
CA ILE A 29 -44.43 4.82 3.76
C ILE A 29 -44.92 5.80 2.71
N ALA A 30 -44.91 5.39 1.45
CA ALA A 30 -45.44 6.15 0.33
C ALA A 30 -46.40 5.28 -0.50
N ALA A 31 -47.37 5.91 -1.11
CA ALA A 31 -48.23 5.29 -2.10
C ALA A 31 -47.45 4.88 -3.34
N MET A 32 -48.04 4.07 -4.20
CA MET A 32 -47.37 3.56 -5.40
C MET A 32 -47.08 4.63 -6.47
N ASP A 33 -47.71 5.81 -6.36
CA ASP A 33 -47.45 7.01 -7.15
C ASP A 33 -46.37 7.91 -6.54
N GLY A 34 -45.92 7.57 -5.32
CA GLY A 34 -44.88 8.30 -4.60
C GLY A 34 -45.39 9.29 -3.56
N GLU A 35 -46.70 9.51 -3.40
CA GLU A 35 -47.27 10.34 -2.33
C GLU A 35 -46.84 9.81 -0.96
N ILE A 36 -46.29 10.67 -0.10
CA ILE A 36 -45.85 10.30 1.25
C ILE A 36 -47.07 10.16 2.16
N LEU A 37 -47.34 8.96 2.61
CA LEU A 37 -48.47 8.65 3.49
C LEU A 37 -48.12 8.85 4.97
N ASN A 38 -46.96 8.37 5.40
CA ASN A 38 -46.52 8.49 6.80
C ASN A 38 -45.02 8.22 6.92
N TYR A 39 -44.40 8.63 8.04
CA TYR A 39 -43.00 8.41 8.37
C TYR A 39 -42.76 8.34 9.87
N ASN A 40 -41.69 7.66 10.32
CA ASN A 40 -41.35 7.63 11.74
C ASN A 40 -40.43 8.79 12.14
N ARG A 41 -40.26 8.97 13.45
CA ARG A 41 -39.43 10.03 14.03
C ARG A 41 -37.97 9.95 13.56
N GLN A 42 -37.45 8.76 13.38
CA GLN A 42 -36.10 8.50 12.93
C GLN A 42 -35.89 9.00 11.49
N PHE A 43 -36.86 8.77 10.60
CA PHE A 43 -36.81 9.30 9.24
C PHE A 43 -36.89 10.82 9.22
N TYR A 44 -37.80 11.40 10.01
CA TYR A 44 -37.91 12.84 10.17
C TYR A 44 -36.61 13.50 10.62
N SER A 45 -35.89 12.89 11.57
CA SER A 45 -34.60 13.40 12.05
C SER A 45 -33.52 13.44 10.98
N LYS A 46 -33.62 12.59 9.96
CA LYS A 46 -32.67 12.51 8.82
C LYS A 46 -33.09 13.34 7.64
N ALA A 47 -34.38 13.50 7.43
CA ALA A 47 -34.97 14.21 6.31
C ALA A 47 -36.07 15.18 6.78
N PRO A 48 -35.72 16.26 7.51
CA PRO A 48 -36.73 17.21 8.03
C PRO A 48 -37.60 17.86 6.96
N LYS A 49 -37.11 17.93 5.70
CA LYS A 49 -37.84 18.43 4.54
C LYS A 49 -39.04 17.57 4.13
N VAL A 50 -39.21 16.38 4.71
CA VAL A 50 -40.34 15.51 4.44
C VAL A 50 -41.69 16.20 4.68
N ILE A 51 -41.74 17.13 5.63
CA ILE A 51 -42.94 17.94 5.94
C ILE A 51 -43.38 18.85 4.77
N THR A 52 -42.42 19.30 3.96
CA THR A 52 -42.68 20.28 2.87
C THR A 52 -42.72 19.62 1.50
N LYS A 53 -42.63 18.31 1.43
CA LYS A 53 -42.59 17.52 0.20
C LYS A 53 -43.71 16.49 0.19
N ASP A 54 -44.48 16.50 -0.84
CA ASP A 54 -45.62 15.60 -0.98
C ASP A 54 -45.23 14.26 -1.65
N ASN A 55 -44.08 14.21 -2.29
CA ASN A 55 -43.64 13.02 -3.02
C ASN A 55 -42.25 12.55 -2.61
N ILE A 56 -42.10 11.23 -2.42
CA ILE A 56 -40.87 10.58 -1.98
C ILE A 56 -39.71 10.79 -2.93
N GLN A 57 -39.92 10.92 -4.24
CA GLN A 57 -38.90 11.18 -5.24
C GLN A 57 -38.20 12.55 -5.07
N GLN A 58 -38.85 13.48 -4.36
CA GLN A 58 -38.27 14.76 -4.03
C GLN A 58 -37.28 14.69 -2.86
N ILE A 59 -37.26 13.59 -2.13
CA ILE A 59 -36.44 13.38 -0.94
C ILE A 59 -35.39 12.29 -1.16
N LEU A 60 -35.79 11.22 -1.85
CA LEU A 60 -34.97 10.03 -2.06
C LEU A 60 -34.77 9.74 -3.55
N ARG A 61 -33.54 9.50 -3.95
CA ARG A 61 -33.18 9.02 -5.30
C ARG A 61 -32.34 7.75 -5.20
N LEU A 62 -32.49 6.86 -6.15
CA LEU A 62 -31.65 5.69 -6.26
C LEU A 62 -30.26 6.06 -6.80
N THR A 63 -29.22 5.39 -6.27
CA THR A 63 -27.83 5.55 -6.72
C THR A 63 -27.22 4.27 -7.25
N SER A 64 -28.00 3.17 -7.25
CA SER A 64 -27.50 1.84 -7.55
C SER A 64 -27.85 1.45 -8.98
N ASN A 65 -26.89 0.93 -9.72
CA ASN A 65 -27.07 0.31 -11.05
C ASN A 65 -27.67 -1.11 -10.98
N VAL A 66 -28.08 -1.58 -9.80
CA VAL A 66 -28.59 -2.97 -9.62
C VAL A 66 -29.90 -3.20 -10.40
N TYR A 67 -30.69 -2.13 -10.61
CA TYR A 67 -31.99 -2.22 -11.27
C TYR A 67 -32.07 -1.40 -12.57
N ASP A 68 -30.95 -0.87 -13.02
CA ASP A 68 -30.83 -0.05 -14.25
C ASP A 68 -31.80 1.14 -14.31
N THR A 69 -32.19 1.66 -13.14
CA THR A 69 -33.09 2.80 -12.98
C THR A 69 -32.71 3.66 -11.78
N GLU A 70 -32.90 4.97 -11.90
CA GLU A 70 -32.78 5.92 -10.78
C GLU A 70 -34.13 6.21 -10.11
N ASN A 71 -35.23 5.62 -10.65
CA ASN A 71 -36.58 5.88 -10.18
C ASN A 71 -37.00 4.89 -9.10
N ILE A 72 -37.24 5.39 -7.89
CA ILE A 72 -37.67 4.59 -6.75
C ILE A 72 -39.03 3.89 -6.97
N LEU A 73 -39.91 4.48 -7.76
CA LEU A 73 -41.25 3.91 -8.06
C LEU A 73 -41.15 2.70 -8.97
N GLU A 74 -40.19 2.67 -9.89
CA GLU A 74 -39.95 1.51 -10.74
C GLU A 74 -39.45 0.32 -9.92
N VAL A 75 -38.55 0.54 -8.96
CA VAL A 75 -38.09 -0.51 -8.05
C VAL A 75 -39.21 -0.96 -7.11
N ALA A 76 -40.05 -0.04 -6.64
CA ALA A 76 -41.22 -0.39 -5.87
C ALA A 76 -42.19 -1.28 -6.70
N THR A 77 -42.37 -1.01 -7.98
CA THR A 77 -43.16 -1.84 -8.88
C THR A 77 -42.54 -3.26 -9.07
N ILE A 78 -41.22 -3.38 -9.12
CA ILE A 78 -40.53 -4.68 -9.12
C ILE A 78 -40.78 -5.40 -7.78
N ALA A 79 -40.70 -4.67 -6.66
CA ALA A 79 -40.98 -5.22 -5.33
C ALA A 79 -42.42 -5.76 -5.18
N THR A 80 -43.37 -5.22 -5.95
CA THR A 80 -44.76 -5.78 -5.94
C THR A 80 -44.89 -7.16 -6.55
N LYS A 81 -43.96 -7.57 -7.41
CA LYS A 81 -43.97 -8.88 -8.08
C LYS A 81 -43.35 -9.99 -7.23
N ARG A 82 -42.69 -9.64 -6.13
CA ARG A 82 -41.97 -10.57 -5.26
C ARG A 82 -42.31 -10.28 -3.80
N THR A 83 -42.07 -11.24 -2.93
CA THR A 83 -42.19 -11.06 -1.47
C THR A 83 -40.82 -10.84 -0.88
N GLY A 84 -40.66 -9.85 -0.02
CA GLY A 84 -39.42 -9.62 0.74
C GLY A 84 -38.91 -8.17 0.69
N LEU A 85 -37.73 -8.00 1.26
CA LEU A 85 -36.99 -6.73 1.29
C LEU A 85 -36.08 -6.64 0.06
N PHE A 86 -36.17 -5.54 -0.68
CA PHE A 86 -35.31 -5.25 -1.83
C PHE A 86 -34.22 -4.30 -1.42
N PRO A 87 -32.94 -4.73 -1.43
CA PRO A 87 -31.84 -3.85 -1.09
C PRO A 87 -31.68 -2.76 -2.15
N VAL A 88 -31.53 -1.52 -1.70
CA VAL A 88 -31.35 -0.35 -2.54
C VAL A 88 -30.29 0.56 -1.96
N LYS A 89 -29.69 1.37 -2.81
CA LYS A 89 -28.78 2.42 -2.39
C LYS A 89 -29.46 3.76 -2.70
N LEU A 90 -29.75 4.53 -1.67
CA LEU A 90 -30.53 5.74 -1.75
C LEU A 90 -29.67 6.99 -1.56
N LYS A 91 -29.91 8.04 -2.29
CA LYS A 91 -29.42 9.38 -2.01
C LYS A 91 -30.50 10.13 -1.26
N LEU A 92 -30.14 10.63 -0.10
CA LEU A 92 -30.99 11.45 0.74
C LEU A 92 -30.54 12.90 0.62
N GLU A 93 -31.46 13.81 0.29
CA GLU A 93 -31.20 15.25 0.38
C GLU A 93 -31.32 15.71 1.84
N LEU A 94 -30.19 16.02 2.46
CA LEU A 94 -30.13 16.33 3.90
C LEU A 94 -30.35 17.81 4.22
N ASP A 95 -30.02 18.75 3.29
CA ASP A 95 -29.96 20.17 3.60
C ASP A 95 -30.44 21.09 2.47
N SER A 96 -30.73 22.36 2.84
CA SER A 96 -30.93 23.48 1.89
C SER A 96 -29.70 23.79 1.05
N CYS A 97 -28.51 23.29 1.45
CA CYS A 97 -27.24 23.42 0.72
C CYS A 97 -26.98 22.31 -0.30
N GLY A 98 -27.90 21.38 -0.51
CA GLY A 98 -27.78 20.34 -1.54
C GLY A 98 -26.79 19.20 -1.20
N VAL A 99 -26.38 19.05 0.04
CA VAL A 99 -25.53 17.92 0.46
C VAL A 99 -26.31 16.62 0.37
N GLN A 100 -25.92 15.76 -0.57
CA GLN A 100 -26.52 14.44 -0.78
C GLN A 100 -25.67 13.37 -0.08
N LYS A 101 -26.30 12.58 0.78
CA LYS A 101 -25.67 11.43 1.41
C LYS A 101 -26.21 10.12 0.81
N SER A 102 -25.31 9.26 0.36
CA SER A 102 -25.69 7.91 -0.09
C SER A 102 -25.91 7.00 1.12
N VAL A 103 -27.08 6.42 1.23
CA VAL A 103 -27.52 5.58 2.34
C VAL A 103 -28.04 4.25 1.79
N PRO A 104 -27.56 3.10 2.26
CA PRO A 104 -28.19 1.82 1.94
C PRO A 104 -29.55 1.74 2.59
N GLY A 105 -30.45 1.01 1.97
CA GLY A 105 -31.80 0.84 2.49
C GLY A 105 -32.52 -0.32 1.82
N TYR A 106 -33.77 -0.48 2.16
CA TYR A 106 -34.65 -1.52 1.63
C TYR A 106 -35.97 -0.92 1.21
N ILE A 107 -36.53 -1.48 0.13
CA ILE A 107 -37.89 -1.20 -0.32
C ILE A 107 -38.70 -2.50 -0.20
N SER A 108 -39.89 -2.43 0.38
CA SER A 108 -40.83 -3.50 0.40
C SER A 108 -42.24 -3.03 0.02
N ALA A 109 -43.00 -3.87 -0.65
CA ALA A 109 -44.39 -3.57 -0.97
C ALA A 109 -45.30 -3.94 0.20
N LEU A 110 -46.08 -2.99 0.70
CA LEU A 110 -47.20 -3.22 1.58
C LEU A 110 -48.43 -3.65 0.76
N ARG A 111 -49.16 -4.63 1.24
CA ARG A 111 -50.31 -5.21 0.51
C ARG A 111 -51.60 -5.15 1.33
N TYR A 112 -52.71 -4.97 0.65
CA TYR A 112 -54.03 -5.14 1.30
C TYR A 112 -54.18 -6.60 1.73
N LYS A 113 -54.63 -6.77 2.98
CA LYS A 113 -54.80 -8.10 3.61
C LYS A 113 -55.81 -8.97 2.85
N GLU A 114 -56.89 -8.37 2.35
CA GLU A 114 -58.00 -9.08 1.68
C GLU A 114 -57.71 -9.37 0.21
N SER A 115 -57.15 -8.45 -0.54
CA SER A 115 -56.94 -8.60 -1.99
C SER A 115 -55.54 -9.02 -2.38
N GLY A 116 -54.56 -8.92 -1.48
CA GLY A 116 -53.14 -9.14 -1.78
C GLY A 116 -52.53 -8.14 -2.77
N LEU A 117 -53.31 -7.13 -3.20
CA LEU A 117 -52.83 -6.10 -4.13
C LEU A 117 -51.87 -5.14 -3.41
N PRO A 118 -50.91 -4.53 -4.13
CA PRO A 118 -50.02 -3.54 -3.57
C PRO A 118 -50.81 -2.31 -3.10
N ALA A 119 -50.63 -1.91 -1.86
CA ALA A 119 -51.25 -0.74 -1.25
C ALA A 119 -50.32 0.45 -1.21
N ALA A 120 -49.10 0.20 -0.78
CA ALA A 120 -48.07 1.22 -0.59
C ALA A 120 -46.67 0.58 -0.63
N MET A 121 -45.64 1.40 -0.62
CA MET A 121 -44.26 0.99 -0.41
C MET A 121 -43.75 1.45 0.96
N LEU A 122 -43.01 0.58 1.62
CA LEU A 122 -42.23 0.92 2.80
C LEU A 122 -40.77 1.06 2.38
N VAL A 123 -40.17 2.20 2.67
CA VAL A 123 -38.74 2.47 2.47
C VAL A 123 -38.07 2.62 3.81
N GLN A 124 -37.06 1.78 4.07
CA GLN A 124 -36.26 1.81 5.29
C GLN A 124 -34.81 2.14 4.94
N LEU A 125 -34.19 3.01 5.74
CA LEU A 125 -32.75 3.34 5.62
C LEU A 125 -31.94 2.50 6.60
N ASP A 126 -30.89 1.83 6.13
CA ASP A 126 -30.06 0.98 6.98
C ASP A 126 -28.82 1.73 7.47
N GLU A 127 -28.93 2.31 8.66
CA GLU A 127 -27.81 2.99 9.32
C GLU A 127 -26.76 2.04 9.90
N HIS A 128 -27.13 0.82 10.24
CA HIS A 128 -26.17 -0.17 10.76
C HIS A 128 -25.20 -0.60 9.69
N LEU A 129 -25.68 -0.84 8.49
CA LEU A 129 -24.82 -1.19 7.35
C LEU A 129 -23.84 -0.05 7.01
N LEU A 130 -24.27 1.21 7.11
CA LEU A 130 -23.37 2.36 6.94
C LEU A 130 -22.26 2.40 7.98
N LYS A 131 -22.60 2.18 9.26
CA LYS A 131 -21.61 2.18 10.35
C LYS A 131 -20.61 1.02 10.20
N ILE A 132 -21.08 -0.16 9.76
CA ILE A 132 -20.21 -1.32 9.51
C ILE A 132 -19.29 -1.05 8.32
N THR A 133 -19.82 -0.54 7.21
CA THR A 133 -19.02 -0.26 6.01
C THR A 133 -18.00 0.85 6.23
N SER A 134 -18.34 1.92 6.99
CA SER A 134 -17.37 2.95 7.36
C SER A 134 -16.25 2.42 8.26
N ARG A 135 -16.61 1.61 9.27
CA ARG A 135 -15.61 0.96 10.14
C ARG A 135 -14.69 0.00 9.39
N LEU A 136 -15.25 -0.81 8.48
CA LEU A 136 -14.43 -1.70 7.64
C LEU A 136 -13.46 -0.90 6.78
N LYS A 137 -13.90 0.21 6.19
CA LYS A 137 -13.04 1.09 5.40
C LYS A 137 -11.93 1.71 6.25
N GLU A 138 -12.26 2.22 7.44
CA GLU A 138 -11.28 2.76 8.38
C GLU A 138 -10.25 1.70 8.81
N MET A 139 -10.70 0.47 9.07
CA MET A 139 -9.80 -0.65 9.42
C MET A 139 -8.87 -1.00 8.26
N GLN A 140 -9.38 -1.08 7.03
CA GLN A 140 -8.56 -1.35 5.85
C GLN A 140 -7.52 -0.25 5.60
N GLU A 141 -7.90 1.01 5.73
CA GLU A 141 -6.97 2.14 5.61
C GLU A 141 -5.91 2.13 6.71
N ALA A 142 -6.28 1.80 7.94
CA ALA A 142 -5.35 1.65 9.05
C ALA A 142 -4.35 0.51 8.81
N GLU A 143 -4.82 -0.64 8.34
CA GLU A 143 -3.98 -1.80 8.01
C GLU A 143 -2.98 -1.49 6.89
N LEU A 144 -3.44 -0.85 5.81
CA LEU A 144 -2.59 -0.39 4.71
C LEU A 144 -1.52 0.60 5.20
N ASN A 145 -1.90 1.53 6.09
CA ASN A 145 -0.96 2.48 6.67
C ASN A 145 0.06 1.80 7.59
N HIS A 146 -0.36 0.81 8.38
CA HIS A 146 0.54 -0.01 9.20
C HIS A 146 1.53 -0.80 8.34
N ALA A 147 1.06 -1.48 7.31
CA ALA A 147 1.91 -2.22 6.38
C ALA A 147 2.91 -1.31 5.67
N ARG A 148 2.48 -0.11 5.24
CA ARG A 148 3.36 0.90 4.64
C ARG A 148 4.44 1.39 5.61
N LYS A 149 4.06 1.72 6.85
CA LYS A 149 5.02 2.13 7.90
C LYS A 149 6.01 1.02 8.22
N ALA A 150 5.56 -0.22 8.36
CA ALA A 150 6.41 -1.38 8.60
C ALA A 150 7.40 -1.61 7.45
N ARG A 151 6.95 -1.47 6.18
CA ARG A 151 7.81 -1.58 5.01
C ARG A 151 8.89 -0.49 4.98
N ILE A 152 8.50 0.77 5.26
CA ILE A 152 9.46 1.89 5.32
C ILE A 152 10.48 1.66 6.45
N ALA A 153 10.01 1.24 7.64
CA ALA A 153 10.89 0.92 8.75
C ALA A 153 11.85 -0.23 8.42
N SER A 154 11.39 -1.27 7.75
CA SER A 154 12.21 -2.39 7.28
C SER A 154 13.26 -1.94 6.26
N LEU A 155 12.89 -1.12 5.28
CA LEU A 155 13.84 -0.57 4.32
C LEU A 155 14.91 0.28 5.02
N LYS A 156 14.52 1.22 5.89
CA LYS A 156 15.47 2.03 6.67
C LYS A 156 16.37 1.20 7.58
N ALA A 157 15.86 0.08 8.10
CA ALA A 157 16.64 -0.83 8.92
C ALA A 157 17.68 -1.65 8.13
N THR A 158 17.54 -1.81 6.82
CA THR A 158 18.34 -2.72 5.98
C THR A 158 19.11 -2.05 4.86
N THR A 159 18.84 -0.77 4.54
CA THR A 159 19.49 -0.04 3.45
C THR A 159 20.25 1.19 3.95
N ASP A 160 21.25 1.62 3.19
CA ASP A 160 21.96 2.89 3.36
C ASP A 160 21.19 3.99 2.61
N GLU A 161 20.88 5.08 3.30
CA GLU A 161 20.01 6.16 2.76
C GLU A 161 20.67 6.92 1.58
N LEU A 162 21.99 6.99 1.52
CA LEU A 162 22.70 7.71 0.46
C LEU A 162 22.79 6.91 -0.84
N THR A 163 23.13 5.63 -0.71
CA THR A 163 23.45 4.77 -1.86
C THR A 163 22.32 3.85 -2.28
N GLY A 164 21.33 3.61 -1.39
CA GLY A 164 20.25 2.64 -1.59
C GLY A 164 20.68 1.17 -1.43
N LEU A 165 21.98 0.90 -1.30
CA LEU A 165 22.51 -0.43 -1.10
C LEU A 165 22.19 -0.98 0.29
N LYS A 166 22.52 -2.25 0.56
CA LYS A 166 22.40 -2.81 1.91
C LYS A 166 23.31 -2.08 2.89
N ASN A 167 22.81 -1.86 4.11
CA ASN A 167 23.61 -1.22 5.16
C ASN A 167 24.45 -2.27 5.92
N ARG A 168 25.38 -1.78 6.76
CA ARG A 168 26.27 -2.60 7.55
C ARG A 168 25.55 -3.63 8.43
N ARG A 169 24.38 -3.28 8.98
CA ARG A 169 23.59 -4.20 9.82
C ARG A 169 23.14 -5.41 8.99
N PHE A 170 22.58 -5.17 7.83
CA PHE A 170 22.16 -6.24 6.92
C PHE A 170 23.34 -7.11 6.48
N LEU A 171 24.45 -6.48 6.09
CA LEU A 171 25.66 -7.19 5.66
C LEU A 171 26.19 -8.16 6.73
N ASN A 172 26.24 -7.72 8.00
CA ASN A 172 26.64 -8.60 9.09
C ASN A 172 25.72 -9.82 9.24
N THR A 173 24.39 -9.59 9.24
CA THR A 173 23.41 -10.68 9.36
C THR A 173 23.51 -11.67 8.18
N PHE A 174 23.65 -11.15 6.97
CA PHE A 174 23.75 -11.97 5.77
C PHE A 174 25.08 -12.74 5.72
N LEU A 175 26.16 -12.12 6.14
CA LEU A 175 27.49 -12.76 6.21
C LEU A 175 27.49 -13.94 7.22
N GLU A 176 26.86 -13.78 8.36
CA GLU A 176 26.68 -14.87 9.33
C GLU A 176 25.89 -16.03 8.71
N TYR A 177 24.77 -15.73 8.07
CA TYR A 177 23.98 -16.74 7.36
C TYR A 177 24.81 -17.46 6.29
N GLN A 178 25.49 -16.70 5.45
CA GLN A 178 26.30 -17.26 4.34
C GLN A 178 27.46 -18.11 4.84
N TRP A 179 28.15 -17.68 5.91
CA TRP A 179 29.22 -18.45 6.53
C TRP A 179 28.74 -19.81 7.08
N HIS A 180 27.59 -19.82 7.76
CA HIS A 180 26.97 -21.07 8.22
C HIS A 180 26.53 -21.96 7.04
N SER A 181 26.06 -21.39 5.95
CA SER A 181 25.70 -22.14 4.75
C SER A 181 26.92 -22.79 4.13
N THR A 182 28.02 -22.08 3.95
CA THR A 182 29.31 -22.58 3.42
C THR A 182 29.87 -23.72 4.25
N LYS A 183 29.64 -23.74 5.59
CA LYS A 183 30.10 -24.85 6.45
C LYS A 183 29.25 -26.11 6.32
N ARG A 184 28.04 -26.01 5.80
CA ARG A 184 27.11 -27.16 5.65
C ARG A 184 27.02 -27.70 4.23
N SER A 185 27.30 -26.85 3.23
CA SER A 185 27.27 -27.20 1.81
C SER A 185 28.70 -27.30 1.25
N SER A 186 28.84 -27.87 0.06
CA SER A 186 30.10 -27.84 -0.71
C SER A 186 30.32 -26.53 -1.45
N GLU A 187 29.35 -25.63 -1.39
CA GLU A 187 29.38 -24.35 -2.10
C GLU A 187 30.13 -23.32 -1.25
N ASP A 188 31.06 -22.59 -1.87
CA ASP A 188 31.82 -21.55 -1.21
C ASP A 188 31.19 -20.17 -1.49
N ALA A 189 31.62 -19.18 -0.72
CA ALA A 189 31.28 -17.78 -0.94
C ALA A 189 32.52 -16.91 -0.70
N VAL A 190 32.57 -15.77 -1.33
CA VAL A 190 33.69 -14.84 -1.21
C VAL A 190 33.21 -13.50 -0.66
N ILE A 191 33.87 -13.02 0.38
CA ILE A 191 33.71 -11.65 0.87
C ILE A 191 34.74 -10.76 0.22
N VAL A 192 34.30 -9.58 -0.23
CA VAL A 192 35.14 -8.53 -0.78
C VAL A 192 34.90 -7.24 0.01
N LEU A 193 35.97 -6.59 0.45
CA LEU A 193 35.95 -5.24 0.97
C LEU A 193 36.57 -4.30 -0.05
N PHE A 194 35.89 -3.20 -0.32
CA PHE A 194 36.32 -2.12 -1.20
C PHE A 194 36.46 -0.83 -0.43
N ASP A 195 37.33 0.04 -0.92
CA ASP A 195 37.48 1.41 -0.45
C ASP A 195 37.84 2.31 -1.61
N ILE A 196 37.17 3.47 -1.70
CA ILE A 196 37.43 4.46 -2.76
C ILE A 196 38.78 5.14 -2.52
N ASP A 197 39.67 5.02 -3.49
CA ASP A 197 41.00 5.59 -3.38
C ASP A 197 40.94 7.12 -3.30
N HIS A 198 41.66 7.65 -2.30
CA HIS A 198 41.77 9.09 -2.08
C HIS A 198 40.44 9.83 -1.88
N PHE A 199 39.42 9.18 -1.31
CA PHE A 199 38.09 9.78 -1.14
C PHE A 199 38.10 11.08 -0.37
N LYS A 200 38.94 11.19 0.68
CA LYS A 200 39.14 12.46 1.39
C LYS A 200 39.57 13.59 0.45
N LYS A 201 40.49 13.33 -0.48
CA LYS A 201 40.92 14.33 -1.47
C LYS A 201 39.78 14.74 -2.42
N ILE A 202 38.89 13.81 -2.75
CA ILE A 202 37.67 14.12 -3.54
C ILE A 202 36.83 15.15 -2.76
N ASN A 203 36.55 14.89 -1.50
CA ASN A 203 35.79 15.81 -0.66
C ASN A 203 36.47 17.17 -0.50
N ASP A 204 37.76 17.17 -0.23
CA ASP A 204 38.54 18.41 0.01
C ASP A 204 38.60 19.30 -1.24
N VAL A 205 38.67 18.72 -2.45
CA VAL A 205 38.78 19.43 -3.73
C VAL A 205 37.45 19.80 -4.35
N TYR A 206 36.48 18.87 -4.31
CA TYR A 206 35.21 19.00 -5.05
C TYR A 206 33.99 19.22 -4.15
N GLY A 207 34.18 19.18 -2.83
CA GLY A 207 33.13 19.32 -1.83
C GLY A 207 32.37 18.00 -1.54
N HIS A 208 31.66 17.99 -0.41
CA HIS A 208 30.94 16.81 0.08
C HIS A 208 29.84 16.33 -0.88
N ASP A 209 29.14 17.22 -1.58
CA ASP A 209 28.11 16.84 -2.55
C ASP A 209 28.70 16.01 -3.71
N SER A 210 29.92 16.34 -4.14
CA SER A 210 30.65 15.56 -5.16
C SER A 210 31.13 14.22 -4.62
N GLY A 211 31.53 14.18 -3.34
CA GLY A 211 31.83 12.93 -2.64
C GLY A 211 30.61 12.01 -2.54
N ASP A 212 29.44 12.55 -2.19
CA ASP A 212 28.17 11.82 -2.16
C ASP A 212 27.81 11.27 -3.55
N MET A 213 28.05 12.06 -4.60
CA MET A 213 27.85 11.59 -5.98
C MET A 213 28.83 10.46 -6.34
N ALA A 214 30.11 10.57 -5.91
CA ALA A 214 31.10 9.51 -6.11
C ALA A 214 30.68 8.21 -5.44
N LEU A 215 30.15 8.27 -4.21
CA LEU A 215 29.61 7.11 -3.49
C LEU A 215 28.44 6.47 -4.25
N ARG A 216 27.51 7.27 -4.78
CA ARG A 216 26.39 6.76 -5.59
C ARG A 216 26.84 6.11 -6.90
N VAL A 217 27.81 6.71 -7.59
CA VAL A 217 28.38 6.14 -8.82
C VAL A 217 29.06 4.81 -8.52
N PHE A 218 29.87 4.74 -7.45
CA PHE A 218 30.53 3.49 -7.08
C PHE A 218 29.52 2.40 -6.69
N ALA A 219 28.50 2.74 -5.89
CA ALA A 219 27.40 1.84 -5.55
C ALA A 219 26.75 1.25 -6.80
N SER A 220 26.41 2.10 -7.77
CA SER A 220 25.81 1.67 -9.04
C SER A 220 26.74 0.78 -9.88
N CYS A 221 28.07 1.04 -9.85
CA CYS A 221 29.03 0.18 -10.52
C CYS A 221 29.08 -1.23 -9.93
N LEU A 222 29.09 -1.33 -8.59
CA LEU A 222 29.12 -2.61 -7.90
C LEU A 222 27.81 -3.39 -8.09
N GLU A 223 26.67 -2.73 -7.92
CA GLU A 223 25.35 -3.35 -8.05
C GLU A 223 25.09 -3.84 -9.50
N GLY A 224 25.51 -3.06 -10.49
CA GLY A 224 25.34 -3.42 -11.90
C GLY A 224 26.18 -4.61 -12.37
N GLU A 225 27.23 -5.00 -11.63
CA GLU A 225 28.06 -6.19 -11.91
C GLU A 225 27.73 -7.40 -11.03
N ALA A 226 26.95 -7.18 -9.96
CA ALA A 226 26.51 -8.24 -9.03
C ALA A 226 25.36 -9.06 -9.62
N ARG A 227 25.37 -10.36 -9.33
CA ARG A 227 24.27 -11.27 -9.67
C ARG A 227 23.12 -11.12 -8.65
N ALA A 228 21.95 -11.62 -8.98
CA ALA A 228 20.79 -11.58 -8.08
C ALA A 228 21.02 -12.27 -6.72
N ALA A 229 21.92 -13.25 -6.67
CA ALA A 229 22.30 -13.97 -5.45
C ALA A 229 23.38 -13.24 -4.62
N ASP A 230 24.07 -12.27 -5.21
CA ASP A 230 25.12 -11.52 -4.54
C ASP A 230 24.52 -10.37 -3.71
N ILE A 231 25.20 -10.01 -2.64
CA ILE A 231 24.80 -8.89 -1.81
C ILE A 231 25.85 -7.80 -1.87
N VAL A 232 25.41 -6.60 -2.24
CA VAL A 232 26.24 -5.39 -2.27
C VAL A 232 25.73 -4.45 -1.17
N GLY A 233 26.64 -3.86 -0.41
CA GLY A 233 26.27 -2.92 0.64
C GLY A 233 27.38 -1.95 1.00
N ARG A 234 26.96 -0.85 1.64
CA ARG A 234 27.87 0.14 2.21
C ARG A 234 28.27 -0.29 3.61
N TRP A 235 29.57 -0.49 3.81
CA TRP A 235 30.12 -0.94 5.07
C TRP A 235 30.32 0.21 6.06
N GLY A 236 30.73 1.38 5.56
CA GLY A 236 30.86 2.62 6.34
C GLY A 236 31.64 3.67 5.54
N GLY A 237 31.41 4.97 5.77
CA GLY A 237 32.14 6.03 5.07
C GLY A 237 32.24 5.82 3.56
N GLU A 238 33.46 5.56 3.09
CA GLU A 238 33.84 5.26 1.71
C GLU A 238 34.04 3.76 1.44
N GLU A 239 33.70 2.90 2.41
CA GLU A 239 33.91 1.46 2.33
C GLU A 239 32.65 0.73 1.91
N PHE A 240 32.81 -0.27 1.04
CA PHE A 240 31.75 -1.12 0.55
C PHE A 240 32.11 -2.59 0.75
N MET A 241 31.10 -3.42 0.98
CA MET A 241 31.25 -4.86 1.09
C MET A 241 30.40 -5.55 0.04
N VAL A 242 30.96 -6.54 -0.60
CA VAL A 242 30.24 -7.45 -1.49
C VAL A 242 30.39 -8.87 -0.96
N ILE A 243 29.28 -9.60 -0.89
CA ILE A 243 29.25 -11.02 -0.55
C ILE A 243 28.80 -11.74 -1.81
N LEU A 244 29.73 -12.46 -2.44
CA LEU A 244 29.49 -13.26 -3.63
C LEU A 244 29.08 -14.67 -3.18
N SER A 245 27.81 -15.02 -3.38
CA SER A 245 27.25 -16.31 -3.02
C SER A 245 27.55 -17.37 -4.08
N ASN A 246 27.78 -18.61 -3.66
CA ASN A 246 28.11 -19.73 -4.54
C ASN A 246 29.20 -19.33 -5.55
N CYS A 247 30.30 -18.84 -5.01
CA CYS A 247 31.35 -18.20 -5.80
C CYS A 247 32.72 -18.71 -5.36
N THR A 248 33.49 -19.17 -6.32
CA THR A 248 34.90 -19.52 -6.14
C THR A 248 35.79 -18.27 -6.18
N GLU A 249 36.99 -18.37 -5.66
CA GLU A 249 37.97 -17.27 -5.71
C GLU A 249 38.29 -16.81 -7.15
N ASN A 250 38.30 -17.74 -8.12
CA ASN A 250 38.52 -17.40 -9.53
C ASN A 250 37.35 -16.62 -10.13
N GLU A 251 36.13 -16.97 -9.80
CA GLU A 251 34.94 -16.22 -10.23
C GLU A 251 34.87 -14.84 -9.57
N ALA A 252 35.30 -14.72 -8.30
CA ALA A 252 35.43 -13.43 -7.64
C ALA A 252 36.41 -12.50 -8.36
N VAL A 253 37.52 -13.01 -8.91
CA VAL A 253 38.45 -12.24 -9.73
C VAL A 253 37.79 -11.67 -10.98
N LEU A 254 36.89 -12.44 -11.60
CA LEU A 254 36.14 -11.96 -12.79
C LEU A 254 35.19 -10.82 -12.42
N PHE A 255 34.45 -10.95 -11.29
CA PHE A 255 33.61 -9.88 -10.78
C PHE A 255 34.43 -8.63 -10.46
N LEU A 256 35.52 -8.76 -9.70
CA LEU A 256 36.41 -7.67 -9.32
C LEU A 256 36.97 -6.93 -10.54
N SER A 257 37.42 -7.67 -11.54
CA SER A 257 37.98 -7.10 -12.77
C SER A 257 36.92 -6.27 -13.52
N ARG A 258 35.69 -6.74 -13.65
CA ARG A 258 34.61 -6.01 -14.30
C ARG A 258 34.21 -4.78 -13.51
N ALA A 259 33.99 -4.92 -12.19
CA ALA A 259 33.58 -3.82 -11.33
C ALA A 259 34.60 -2.68 -11.32
N MET A 260 35.89 -3.00 -11.20
CA MET A 260 36.94 -1.98 -11.20
C MET A 260 37.14 -1.35 -12.56
N LYS A 261 37.02 -2.12 -13.67
CA LYS A 261 37.04 -1.56 -15.02
C LYS A 261 35.91 -0.55 -15.22
N LYS A 262 34.67 -0.92 -14.84
CA LYS A 262 33.49 -0.06 -14.94
C LYS A 262 33.66 1.22 -14.10
N LEU A 263 34.25 1.11 -12.91
CA LEU A 263 34.55 2.26 -12.08
C LEU A 263 35.53 3.23 -12.74
N ARG A 264 36.66 2.74 -13.30
CA ARG A 264 37.64 3.58 -14.00
C ARG A 264 37.03 4.29 -15.20
N GLU A 265 36.09 3.64 -15.90
CA GLU A 265 35.38 4.21 -17.05
C GLU A 265 34.28 5.18 -16.65
N SER A 266 33.81 5.11 -15.41
CA SER A 266 32.74 5.96 -14.91
C SER A 266 33.24 7.39 -14.71
N VAL A 267 32.32 8.34 -14.90
CA VAL A 267 32.57 9.77 -14.73
C VAL A 267 31.60 10.31 -13.71
N VAL A 268 32.12 10.86 -12.62
CA VAL A 268 31.33 11.58 -11.65
C VAL A 268 31.16 13.03 -12.12
N LYS A 269 29.91 13.44 -12.31
CA LYS A 269 29.59 14.83 -12.65
C LYS A 269 29.76 15.69 -11.39
N THR A 270 30.59 16.68 -11.43
CA THR A 270 30.81 17.65 -10.34
C THR A 270 30.47 19.06 -10.82
N SER A 271 30.40 20.02 -9.90
CA SER A 271 30.24 21.45 -10.22
C SER A 271 31.48 22.08 -10.89
N ARG A 272 32.59 21.37 -10.91
CA ARG A 272 33.85 21.76 -11.56
C ARG A 272 34.11 20.87 -12.78
N GLU A 273 35.26 20.20 -12.81
CA GLU A 273 35.63 19.26 -13.87
C GLU A 273 35.09 17.86 -13.56
N PRO A 274 34.78 17.08 -14.62
CA PRO A 274 34.41 15.67 -14.46
C PRO A 274 35.49 14.88 -13.73
N LEU A 275 35.09 14.15 -12.67
CA LEU A 275 36.01 13.39 -11.82
C LEU A 275 35.99 11.91 -12.26
N ARG A 276 37.16 11.31 -12.36
CA ARG A 276 37.32 9.85 -12.39
C ARG A 276 37.95 9.39 -11.09
N MET A 277 37.52 8.18 -10.65
CA MET A 277 37.99 7.62 -9.40
C MET A 277 38.38 6.15 -9.57
N THR A 278 39.22 5.68 -8.66
CA THR A 278 39.60 4.28 -8.54
C THR A 278 39.22 3.76 -7.15
N ALA A 279 39.28 2.46 -6.97
CA ALA A 279 39.10 1.82 -5.68
C ALA A 279 40.14 0.73 -5.48
N SER A 280 40.43 0.43 -4.23
CA SER A 280 41.20 -0.74 -3.86
C SER A 280 40.27 -1.80 -3.26
N ALA A 281 40.60 -3.08 -3.40
CA ALA A 281 39.80 -4.16 -2.83
C ALA A 281 40.67 -5.26 -2.21
N GLY A 282 40.12 -5.87 -1.13
CA GLY A 282 40.66 -7.09 -0.55
C GLY A 282 39.60 -8.15 -0.45
N TYR A 283 39.94 -9.41 -0.72
CA TYR A 283 38.96 -10.50 -0.67
C TYR A 283 39.47 -11.77 -0.04
N CYS A 284 38.52 -12.55 0.49
CA CYS A 284 38.76 -13.83 1.16
C CYS A 284 37.59 -14.78 0.93
N SER A 285 37.87 -16.08 0.70
CA SER A 285 36.88 -17.13 0.70
C SER A 285 36.37 -17.40 2.11
N LEU A 286 35.05 -17.58 2.27
CA LEU A 286 34.43 -17.89 3.58
C LEU A 286 34.80 -19.31 4.09
N SER A 287 35.04 -20.25 3.19
CA SER A 287 35.49 -21.60 3.59
C SER A 287 36.83 -21.59 4.33
N LYS A 288 37.67 -20.59 4.06
CA LYS A 288 39.01 -20.41 4.68
C LYS A 288 38.97 -19.59 5.97
N ALA A 289 37.80 -19.08 6.35
CA ALA A 289 37.63 -18.27 7.55
C ALA A 289 37.18 -19.14 8.75
N LEU A 290 37.66 -18.77 9.95
CA LEU A 290 37.28 -19.39 11.20
C LEU A 290 35.93 -18.85 11.73
N SER A 291 35.56 -17.68 11.32
CA SER A 291 34.30 -16.99 11.69
C SER A 291 34.00 -15.88 10.70
N PRO A 292 32.76 -15.31 10.68
CA PRO A 292 32.44 -14.12 9.92
C PRO A 292 33.38 -12.94 10.20
N LYS A 293 33.72 -12.72 11.48
CA LYS A 293 34.69 -11.68 11.89
C LYS A 293 36.09 -11.92 11.36
N ASP A 294 36.53 -13.18 11.34
CA ASP A 294 37.83 -13.56 10.78
C ASP A 294 37.88 -13.32 9.27
N ALA A 295 36.76 -13.61 8.55
CA ALA A 295 36.65 -13.33 7.13
C ALA A 295 36.79 -11.82 6.81
N ILE A 296 36.10 -10.98 7.58
CA ILE A 296 36.22 -9.52 7.49
C ILE A 296 37.67 -9.08 7.73
N ALA A 297 38.29 -9.54 8.81
CA ALA A 297 39.67 -9.18 9.15
C ALA A 297 40.68 -9.62 8.08
N LYS A 298 40.48 -10.75 7.45
CA LYS A 298 41.30 -11.26 6.34
C LYS A 298 41.13 -10.38 5.09
N ALA A 299 39.90 -10.07 4.72
CA ALA A 299 39.63 -9.18 3.58
C ALA A 299 40.18 -7.77 3.81
N ASP A 300 40.09 -7.24 5.06
CA ASP A 300 40.64 -5.93 5.42
C ASP A 300 42.17 -5.90 5.32
N LYS A 301 42.87 -6.92 5.83
CA LYS A 301 44.34 -7.03 5.64
C LYS A 301 44.73 -7.06 4.16
N ALA A 302 43.97 -7.75 3.32
CA ALA A 302 44.21 -7.77 1.88
C ALA A 302 43.94 -6.41 1.23
N LEU A 303 42.89 -5.70 1.65
CA LEU A 303 42.58 -4.34 1.21
C LEU A 303 43.70 -3.35 1.61
N TYR A 304 44.17 -3.42 2.85
CA TYR A 304 45.28 -2.62 3.30
C TYR A 304 46.53 -2.85 2.44
N LYS A 305 46.85 -4.11 2.10
CA LYS A 305 47.93 -4.45 1.19
C LYS A 305 47.72 -3.85 -0.19
N ALA A 306 46.50 -3.91 -0.75
CA ALA A 306 46.17 -3.28 -2.03
C ALA A 306 46.45 -1.76 -2.03
N LYS A 307 46.04 -1.09 -0.95
CA LYS A 307 46.32 0.34 -0.77
C LYS A 307 47.81 0.67 -0.64
N SER A 308 48.60 -0.17 0.04
CA SER A 308 50.02 0.07 0.32
C SER A 308 50.92 -0.13 -0.91
N ILE A 309 50.55 -1.00 -1.85
CA ILE A 309 51.35 -1.35 -3.04
C ILE A 309 50.93 -0.63 -4.32
N GLY A 310 50.14 0.48 -4.19
CA GLY A 310 49.87 1.37 -5.32
C GLY A 310 48.40 1.70 -5.59
N ARG A 311 47.47 1.12 -4.82
CA ARG A 311 46.02 1.33 -5.03
C ARG A 311 45.50 0.81 -6.38
N ASP A 312 44.27 1.13 -6.74
CA ASP A 312 43.60 0.73 -8.00
C ASP A 312 43.78 -0.75 -8.36
N GLN A 313 43.67 -1.61 -7.37
CA GLN A 313 43.89 -3.06 -7.51
C GLN A 313 43.15 -3.84 -6.45
N PHE A 314 43.05 -5.14 -6.63
CA PHE A 314 42.49 -6.05 -5.65
C PHE A 314 43.49 -7.13 -5.27
N ILE A 315 43.50 -7.49 -4.00
CA ILE A 315 44.41 -8.48 -3.43
C ILE A 315 43.60 -9.57 -2.72
N LYS A 316 44.03 -10.80 -2.95
CA LYS A 316 43.56 -11.96 -2.21
C LYS A 316 44.28 -12.05 -0.88
N TYR A 317 43.54 -12.39 0.19
CA TYR A 317 44.17 -12.81 1.42
C TYR A 317 44.81 -14.20 1.24
N THR A 318 46.09 -14.29 1.50
CA THR A 318 46.91 -15.54 1.45
C THR A 318 47.32 -15.99 2.84
#